data_edde15a89930b6e21948c2b852f0dffd
#
_entry.id   edde15a89930b6e21948c2b852f0dffd
#
_cell.length_a   1.000
_cell.length_b   1.000
_cell.length_c   1.000
_cell.angle_alpha   90.00
_cell.angle_beta   90.00
_cell.angle_gamma   90.00
#
_symmetry.space_group_name_H-M   'P 1'
#
loop_
_entity.id
_entity.type
_entity.pdbx_description
1 polymer ?
#
loop_
_entity_poly.entity_id
_entity_poly.type
_entity_poly.pdbx_seq_one_letter_code
_entity_poly.pdbx_strand_id
1 'polypeptide(L)'
;ATIILSWTLNSRLTNDLTRLLDGAEQLLTTAEAGLTRLDSGVITALTAVTTVDETVRGAGETLVETNLAFALLDRTVGDTLFPRVTAAQETATSLAETVVAFNATLEAANKLPFVDIPTLSDELQTAANTLEGARMRAAEIQAELRAIKEEKVGRPVSFITDRTTAIIQGLGTAQTAVGDTRARVDESQTAVVNLRERLPRLLDWLSLGVTLVALWLLAAQGYVLLKAYEHLTGRPLKYFK
;
A
#
# COMPACT_ATOMS: atom_id res chain seq x y z
N ALA A 1 -10.16 -13.77 41.03
CA ALA A 1 -8.93 -13.72 40.19
C ALA A 1 -9.26 -13.68 38.67
N THR A 2 -10.13 -14.57 38.18
CA THR A 2 -10.46 -14.69 36.72
C THR A 2 -11.14 -13.43 36.15
N ILE A 3 -12.02 -12.78 36.86
CA ILE A 3 -12.72 -11.55 36.39
C ILE A 3 -11.74 -10.38 36.27
N ILE A 4 -10.83 -10.20 37.21
CA ILE A 4 -9.80 -9.15 37.17
C ILE A 4 -8.82 -9.40 36.05
N LEU A 5 -8.43 -10.66 35.82
CA LEU A 5 -7.58 -11.06 34.70
C LEU A 5 -8.26 -10.78 33.34
N SER A 6 -9.56 -11.03 33.20
CA SER A 6 -10.32 -10.73 31.97
C SER A 6 -10.32 -9.23 31.66
N TRP A 7 -10.50 -8.36 32.64
CA TRP A 7 -10.51 -6.91 32.46
C TRP A 7 -9.11 -6.34 32.17
N THR A 8 -8.07 -6.86 32.81
CA THR A 8 -6.69 -6.44 32.53
C THR A 8 -6.21 -6.94 31.17
N LEU A 9 -6.61 -8.13 30.74
CA LEU A 9 -6.36 -8.64 29.38
C LEU A 9 -7.10 -7.80 28.34
N ASN A 10 -8.36 -7.43 28.60
CA ASN A 10 -9.14 -6.59 27.70
C ASN A 10 -8.47 -5.22 27.49
N SER A 11 -8.03 -4.56 28.55
CA SER A 11 -7.37 -3.25 28.42
C SER A 11 -6.02 -3.32 27.68
N ARG A 12 -5.24 -4.39 27.87
CA ARG A 12 -3.99 -4.60 27.13
C ARG A 12 -4.24 -4.91 25.66
N LEU A 13 -5.16 -5.81 25.35
CA LEU A 13 -5.58 -6.14 23.99
C LEU A 13 -6.12 -4.90 23.25
N THR A 14 -6.94 -4.08 23.91
CA THR A 14 -7.45 -2.84 23.36
C THR A 14 -6.30 -1.89 23.00
N ASN A 15 -5.36 -1.68 23.92
CA ASN A 15 -4.22 -0.79 23.70
C ASN A 15 -3.30 -1.29 22.60
N ASP A 16 -3.01 -2.59 22.54
CA ASP A 16 -2.14 -3.17 21.52
C ASP A 16 -2.80 -3.12 20.14
N LEU A 17 -4.10 -3.40 20.06
CA LEU A 17 -4.90 -3.26 18.83
C LEU A 17 -4.99 -1.81 18.36
N THR A 18 -5.24 -0.88 19.26
CA THR A 18 -5.28 0.55 18.91
C THR A 18 -3.94 1.01 18.36
N ARG A 19 -2.82 0.59 18.96
CA ARG A 19 -1.48 0.90 18.43
C ARG A 19 -1.22 0.29 17.05
N LEU A 20 -1.68 -0.94 16.81
CA LEU A 20 -1.56 -1.56 15.49
C LEU A 20 -2.39 -0.81 14.44
N LEU A 21 -3.61 -0.41 14.78
CA LEU A 21 -4.47 0.36 13.89
C LEU A 21 -3.92 1.78 13.64
N ASP A 22 -3.39 2.45 14.66
CA ASP A 22 -2.72 3.75 14.51
C ASP A 22 -1.49 3.63 13.59
N GLY A 23 -0.72 2.55 13.73
CA GLY A 23 0.40 2.24 12.84
C GLY A 23 -0.05 1.98 11.41
N ALA A 24 -1.13 1.23 11.21
CA ALA A 24 -1.71 0.97 9.90
C ALA A 24 -2.23 2.26 9.23
N GLU A 25 -2.93 3.13 9.98
CA GLU A 25 -3.41 4.43 9.51
C GLU A 25 -2.27 5.34 9.07
N GLN A 26 -1.18 5.37 9.84
CA GLN A 26 0.02 6.15 9.48
C GLN A 26 0.68 5.62 8.20
N LEU A 27 0.77 4.30 8.03
CA LEU A 27 1.32 3.69 6.82
C LEU A 27 0.42 3.98 5.59
N LEU A 28 -0.91 3.90 5.74
CA LEU A 28 -1.86 4.24 4.68
C LEU A 28 -1.74 5.71 4.26
N THR A 29 -1.65 6.64 5.22
CA THR A 29 -1.46 8.07 4.94
C THR A 29 -0.13 8.31 4.20
N THR A 30 0.92 7.60 4.59
CA THR A 30 2.22 7.67 3.91
C THR A 30 2.13 7.11 2.50
N ALA A 31 1.43 5.99 2.31
CA ALA A 31 1.19 5.38 1.00
C ALA A 31 0.38 6.32 0.08
N GLU A 32 -0.68 6.94 0.58
CA GLU A 32 -1.49 7.91 -0.18
C GLU A 32 -0.67 9.11 -0.65
N ALA A 33 0.14 9.70 0.24
CA ALA A 33 1.04 10.79 -0.11
C ALA A 33 2.08 10.36 -1.16
N GLY A 34 2.60 9.14 -1.05
CA GLY A 34 3.52 8.56 -2.01
C GLY A 34 2.86 8.29 -3.36
N LEU A 35 1.65 7.71 -3.38
CA LEU A 35 0.87 7.49 -4.60
C LEU A 35 0.58 8.81 -5.34
N THR A 36 0.27 9.87 -4.61
CA THR A 36 0.04 11.19 -5.20
C THR A 36 1.30 11.74 -5.86
N ARG A 37 2.47 11.56 -5.25
CA ARG A 37 3.76 11.95 -5.84
C ARG A 37 4.10 11.11 -7.06
N LEU A 38 3.87 9.80 -6.98
CA LEU A 38 4.12 8.87 -8.08
C LEU A 38 3.23 9.20 -9.28
N ASP A 39 1.94 9.40 -9.08
CA ASP A 39 0.99 9.80 -10.12
C ASP A 39 1.41 11.09 -10.82
N SER A 40 1.74 12.12 -10.04
CA SER A 40 2.27 13.39 -10.58
C SER A 40 3.57 13.20 -11.36
N GLY A 41 4.47 12.34 -10.88
CA GLY A 41 5.71 11.98 -11.56
C GLY A 41 5.48 11.28 -12.90
N VAL A 42 4.57 10.31 -12.93
CA VAL A 42 4.18 9.55 -14.14
C VAL A 42 3.51 10.47 -15.15
N ILE A 43 2.59 11.33 -14.76
CA ILE A 43 1.93 12.31 -15.64
C ILE A 43 2.97 13.27 -16.25
N THR A 44 3.91 13.77 -15.44
CA THR A 44 4.96 14.67 -15.93
C THR A 44 5.89 13.94 -16.93
N ALA A 45 6.25 12.69 -16.64
CA ALA A 45 7.05 11.87 -17.55
C ALA A 45 6.30 11.57 -18.85
N LEU A 46 4.99 11.29 -18.77
CA LEU A 46 4.16 11.06 -19.95
C LEU A 46 4.09 12.30 -20.84
N THR A 47 3.92 13.48 -20.25
CA THR A 47 3.97 14.74 -21.00
C THR A 47 5.32 14.95 -21.67
N ALA A 48 6.41 14.69 -20.97
CA ALA A 48 7.76 14.83 -21.52
C ALA A 48 8.01 13.86 -22.68
N VAL A 49 7.63 12.59 -22.57
CA VAL A 49 7.82 11.61 -23.63
C VAL A 49 6.93 11.89 -24.85
N THR A 50 5.71 12.41 -24.65
CA THR A 50 4.86 12.84 -25.74
C THR A 50 5.49 14.00 -26.51
N THR A 51 6.07 14.97 -25.80
CA THR A 51 6.82 16.07 -26.44
C THR A 51 8.03 15.55 -27.22
N VAL A 52 8.75 14.54 -26.70
CA VAL A 52 9.83 13.87 -27.41
C VAL A 52 9.31 13.21 -28.69
N ASP A 53 8.23 12.44 -28.63
CA ASP A 53 7.63 11.74 -29.78
C ASP A 53 7.16 12.71 -30.86
N GLU A 54 6.49 13.79 -30.51
CA GLU A 54 6.04 14.85 -31.41
C GLU A 54 7.24 15.55 -32.10
N THR A 55 8.28 15.86 -31.31
CA THR A 55 9.50 16.50 -31.83
C THR A 55 10.22 15.58 -32.82
N VAL A 56 10.31 14.29 -32.50
CA VAL A 56 10.93 13.27 -33.37
C VAL A 56 10.14 13.13 -34.65
N ARG A 57 8.84 13.05 -34.63
CA ARG A 57 7.99 12.96 -35.84
C ARG A 57 8.08 14.20 -36.69
N GLY A 58 8.28 15.37 -36.10
CA GLY A 58 8.50 16.62 -36.80
C GLY A 58 9.91 16.80 -37.42
N ALA A 59 10.88 15.99 -36.98
CA ALA A 59 12.28 16.13 -37.36
C ALA A 59 12.62 15.56 -38.77
N GLY A 60 11.72 14.76 -39.35
CA GLY A 60 11.98 14.07 -40.62
C GLY A 60 12.62 12.69 -40.40
N GLU A 61 13.26 12.14 -41.47
CA GLU A 61 13.76 10.76 -41.43
C GLU A 61 15.05 10.57 -40.62
N THR A 62 15.82 11.64 -40.44
CA THR A 62 17.14 11.62 -39.80
C THR A 62 17.35 12.76 -38.83
N LEU A 63 17.87 12.43 -37.63
CA LEU A 63 18.33 13.39 -36.64
C LEU A 63 19.80 13.69 -36.83
N VAL A 64 20.15 14.97 -36.92
CA VAL A 64 21.53 15.48 -37.03
C VAL A 64 21.74 16.54 -35.96
N GLU A 65 22.94 16.61 -35.36
CA GLU A 65 23.28 17.56 -34.28
C GLU A 65 22.91 19.02 -34.60
N THR A 66 23.02 19.42 -35.87
CA THR A 66 22.72 20.81 -36.29
C THR A 66 21.22 21.10 -36.42
N ASN A 67 20.35 20.13 -36.18
CA ASN A 67 18.90 20.28 -36.30
C ASN A 67 18.33 20.87 -34.97
N LEU A 68 17.44 21.84 -35.11
CA LEU A 68 16.73 22.42 -33.97
C LEU A 68 16.00 21.35 -33.17
N ALA A 69 15.43 20.34 -33.82
CA ALA A 69 14.79 19.19 -33.20
C ALA A 69 15.75 18.40 -32.29
N PHE A 70 17.02 18.23 -32.70
CA PHE A 70 18.03 17.57 -31.89
C PHE A 70 18.27 18.31 -30.55
N ALA A 71 18.45 19.64 -30.61
CA ALA A 71 18.68 20.43 -29.39
C ALA A 71 17.49 20.37 -28.43
N LEU A 72 16.27 20.37 -28.93
CA LEU A 72 15.05 20.20 -28.15
C LEU A 72 14.97 18.81 -27.52
N LEU A 73 15.30 17.77 -28.30
CA LEU A 73 15.31 16.39 -27.81
C LEU A 73 16.37 16.17 -26.74
N ASP A 74 17.61 16.60 -26.96
CA ASP A 74 18.72 16.45 -26.01
C ASP A 74 18.34 17.09 -24.66
N ARG A 75 17.76 18.29 -24.70
CA ARG A 75 17.27 18.97 -23.51
C ARG A 75 16.09 18.27 -22.86
N THR A 76 15.06 17.91 -23.62
CA THR A 76 13.84 17.29 -23.04
C THR A 76 14.12 15.92 -22.46
N VAL A 77 14.93 15.10 -23.15
CA VAL A 77 15.31 13.77 -22.65
C VAL A 77 16.24 13.88 -21.45
N GLY A 78 17.30 14.71 -21.55
CA GLY A 78 18.32 14.84 -20.50
C GLY A 78 17.80 15.55 -19.24
N ASP A 79 17.11 16.67 -19.41
CA ASP A 79 16.74 17.55 -18.29
C ASP A 79 15.36 17.22 -17.70
N THR A 80 14.49 16.55 -18.47
CA THR A 80 13.11 16.33 -18.03
C THR A 80 12.74 14.86 -17.98
N LEU A 81 12.78 14.14 -19.11
CA LEU A 81 12.26 12.78 -19.19
C LEU A 81 13.04 11.82 -18.26
N PHE A 82 14.33 11.71 -18.45
CA PHE A 82 15.15 10.76 -17.69
C PHE A 82 15.11 10.99 -16.18
N PRO A 83 15.29 12.22 -15.65
CA PRO A 83 15.17 12.47 -14.21
C PRO A 83 13.77 12.17 -13.66
N ARG A 84 12.71 12.47 -14.41
CA ARG A 84 11.34 12.24 -13.97
C ARG A 84 10.97 10.76 -13.90
N VAL A 85 11.37 10.00 -14.92
CA VAL A 85 11.16 8.54 -14.91
C VAL A 85 11.97 7.87 -13.79
N THR A 86 13.20 8.33 -13.55
CA THR A 86 14.03 7.83 -12.45
C THR A 86 13.37 8.12 -11.09
N ALA A 87 12.94 9.35 -10.85
CA ALA A 87 12.27 9.72 -9.60
C ALA A 87 10.95 8.96 -9.40
N ALA A 88 10.17 8.73 -10.47
CA ALA A 88 8.96 7.95 -10.41
C ALA A 88 9.26 6.47 -10.07
N GLN A 89 10.29 5.89 -10.66
CA GLN A 89 10.72 4.52 -10.38
C GLN A 89 11.19 4.35 -8.92
N GLU A 90 12.02 5.26 -8.41
CA GLU A 90 12.47 5.25 -7.00
C GLU A 90 11.29 5.37 -6.05
N THR A 91 10.32 6.26 -6.35
CA THR A 91 9.10 6.43 -5.56
C THR A 91 8.26 5.15 -5.57
N ALA A 92 8.08 4.51 -6.73
CA ALA A 92 7.33 3.26 -6.84
C ALA A 92 7.98 2.12 -6.05
N THR A 93 9.30 2.01 -6.08
CA THR A 93 10.06 1.01 -5.30
C THR A 93 9.88 1.23 -3.81
N SER A 94 10.05 2.46 -3.32
CA SER A 94 9.84 2.79 -1.91
C SER A 94 8.39 2.54 -1.44
N LEU A 95 7.41 2.80 -2.31
CA LEU A 95 6.01 2.49 -2.03
C LEU A 95 5.75 0.99 -1.97
N ALA A 96 6.35 0.20 -2.88
CA ALA A 96 6.22 -1.25 -2.85
C ALA A 96 6.76 -1.83 -1.52
N GLU A 97 7.88 -1.33 -1.01
CA GLU A 97 8.40 -1.68 0.31
C GLU A 97 7.44 -1.29 1.45
N THR A 98 6.84 -0.11 1.36
CA THR A 98 5.83 0.36 2.34
C THR A 98 4.60 -0.55 2.35
N VAL A 99 4.13 -0.99 1.17
CA VAL A 99 3.02 -1.94 1.04
C VAL A 99 3.36 -3.30 1.65
N VAL A 100 4.56 -3.81 1.47
CA VAL A 100 5.00 -5.05 2.12
C VAL A 100 4.95 -4.93 3.64
N ALA A 101 5.46 -3.83 4.21
CA ALA A 101 5.40 -3.58 5.65
C ALA A 101 3.96 -3.42 6.16
N PHE A 102 3.09 -2.76 5.40
CA PHE A 102 1.67 -2.63 5.70
C PHE A 102 0.96 -3.99 5.70
N ASN A 103 1.15 -4.80 4.67
CA ASN A 103 0.56 -6.13 4.58
C ASN A 103 0.99 -7.04 5.75
N ALA A 104 2.26 -6.99 6.16
CA ALA A 104 2.73 -7.72 7.34
C ALA A 104 2.01 -7.27 8.62
N THR A 105 1.71 -5.97 8.75
CA THR A 105 0.94 -5.42 9.88
C THR A 105 -0.51 -5.88 9.84
N LEU A 106 -1.13 -5.90 8.64
CA LEU A 106 -2.50 -6.39 8.44
C LEU A 106 -2.62 -7.89 8.69
N GLU A 107 -1.65 -8.70 8.26
CA GLU A 107 -1.65 -10.13 8.57
C GLU A 107 -1.63 -10.40 10.08
N ALA A 108 -0.92 -9.58 10.85
CA ALA A 108 -0.92 -9.68 12.29
C ALA A 108 -2.30 -9.31 12.88
N ALA A 109 -2.96 -8.28 12.35
CA ALA A 109 -4.29 -7.85 12.76
C ALA A 109 -5.37 -8.88 12.35
N ASN A 110 -5.30 -9.43 11.13
CA ASN A 110 -6.26 -10.42 10.60
C ASN A 110 -6.18 -11.80 11.29
N LYS A 111 -5.15 -12.06 12.12
CA LYS A 111 -5.14 -13.23 13.01
C LYS A 111 -6.14 -13.12 14.16
N LEU A 112 -6.67 -11.95 14.41
CA LEU A 112 -7.65 -11.73 15.44
C LEU A 112 -9.06 -12.09 14.93
N PRO A 113 -9.89 -12.75 15.76
CA PRO A 113 -11.27 -13.04 15.38
C PRO A 113 -12.02 -11.73 15.13
N PHE A 114 -12.80 -11.68 14.06
CA PHE A 114 -13.62 -10.53 13.61
C PHE A 114 -12.86 -9.37 12.94
N VAL A 115 -11.57 -9.53 12.65
CA VAL A 115 -10.78 -8.60 11.87
C VAL A 115 -10.59 -9.20 10.47
N ASP A 116 -11.04 -8.46 9.47
CA ASP A 116 -10.85 -8.81 8.05
C ASP A 116 -10.60 -7.49 7.30
N ILE A 117 -9.32 -7.15 7.15
CA ILE A 117 -8.89 -5.95 6.43
C ILE A 117 -8.25 -6.42 5.13
N PRO A 118 -8.69 -5.91 3.97
CA PRO A 118 -8.11 -6.30 2.69
C PRO A 118 -6.63 -5.92 2.61
N THR A 119 -5.81 -6.85 2.17
CA THR A 119 -4.39 -6.61 1.90
C THR A 119 -4.22 -5.87 0.58
N LEU A 120 -3.18 -5.04 0.50
CA LEU A 120 -2.80 -4.39 -0.74
C LEU A 120 -2.07 -5.40 -1.64
N SER A 121 -2.35 -5.36 -2.92
CA SER A 121 -1.78 -6.27 -3.91
C SER A 121 -0.46 -5.78 -4.49
N ASP A 122 0.16 -6.62 -5.32
CA ASP A 122 1.50 -6.41 -5.88
C ASP A 122 1.53 -5.45 -7.09
N GLU A 123 0.43 -4.68 -7.34
CA GLU A 123 0.37 -3.75 -8.47
C GLU A 123 1.49 -2.70 -8.44
N LEU A 124 1.92 -2.26 -7.25
CA LEU A 124 3.04 -1.33 -7.11
C LEU A 124 4.38 -1.94 -7.53
N GLN A 125 4.58 -3.24 -7.30
CA GLN A 125 5.76 -3.92 -7.82
C GLN A 125 5.74 -3.96 -9.35
N THR A 126 4.57 -4.17 -9.94
CA THR A 126 4.38 -4.10 -11.39
C THR A 126 4.66 -2.69 -11.91
N ALA A 127 4.17 -1.65 -11.24
CA ALA A 127 4.48 -0.26 -11.57
C ALA A 127 5.99 0.03 -11.50
N ALA A 128 6.66 -0.40 -10.42
CA ALA A 128 8.11 -0.21 -10.24
C ALA A 128 8.91 -0.89 -11.37
N ASN A 129 8.59 -2.13 -11.70
CA ASN A 129 9.25 -2.89 -12.77
C ASN A 129 9.03 -2.24 -14.16
N THR A 130 7.82 -1.73 -14.39
CA THR A 130 7.47 -1.07 -15.64
C THR A 130 8.18 0.28 -15.80
N LEU A 131 8.28 1.04 -14.72
CA LEU A 131 9.01 2.30 -14.66
C LEU A 131 10.52 2.08 -14.81
N GLU A 132 11.09 1.01 -14.27
CA GLU A 132 12.49 0.63 -14.53
C GLU A 132 12.71 0.35 -16.02
N GLY A 133 11.80 -0.36 -16.69
CA GLY A 133 11.83 -0.55 -18.12
C GLY A 133 11.77 0.77 -18.91
N ALA A 134 10.94 1.71 -18.48
CA ALA A 134 10.85 3.05 -19.08
C ALA A 134 12.14 3.86 -18.85
N ARG A 135 12.73 3.77 -17.66
CA ARG A 135 14.02 4.41 -17.31
C ARG A 135 15.16 3.90 -18.20
N MET A 136 15.25 2.58 -18.39
CA MET A 136 16.27 1.99 -19.29
C MET A 136 16.12 2.49 -20.72
N ARG A 137 14.90 2.56 -21.24
CA ARG A 137 14.66 3.08 -22.61
C ARG A 137 14.97 4.57 -22.72
N ALA A 138 14.67 5.36 -21.71
CA ALA A 138 15.05 6.78 -21.68
C ALA A 138 16.57 6.95 -21.66
N ALA A 139 17.31 6.10 -20.93
CA ALA A 139 18.76 6.07 -20.94
C ALA A 139 19.33 5.68 -22.32
N GLU A 140 18.70 4.72 -23.02
CA GLU A 140 19.08 4.35 -24.41
C GLU A 140 18.92 5.52 -25.38
N ILE A 141 17.80 6.27 -25.29
CA ILE A 141 17.60 7.50 -26.10
C ILE A 141 18.70 8.53 -25.78
N GLN A 142 19.00 8.74 -24.51
CA GLN A 142 20.05 9.68 -24.09
C GLN A 142 21.44 9.26 -24.61
N ALA A 143 21.75 7.97 -24.57
CA ALA A 143 23.01 7.44 -25.12
C ALA A 143 23.10 7.65 -26.64
N GLU A 144 22.02 7.42 -27.38
CA GLU A 144 21.96 7.65 -28.81
C GLU A 144 22.12 9.12 -29.20
N LEU A 145 21.49 10.04 -28.45
CA LEU A 145 21.66 11.47 -28.63
C LEU A 145 23.12 11.90 -28.38
N ARG A 146 23.78 11.32 -27.38
CA ARG A 146 25.21 11.55 -27.14
C ARG A 146 26.07 11.04 -28.30
N ALA A 147 25.78 9.84 -28.84
CA ALA A 147 26.49 9.28 -29.95
C ALA A 147 26.35 10.16 -31.21
N ILE A 148 25.17 10.69 -31.50
CA ILE A 148 24.95 11.65 -32.59
C ILE A 148 25.85 12.90 -32.39
N LYS A 149 25.95 13.38 -31.17
CA LYS A 149 26.76 14.56 -30.84
C LYS A 149 28.25 14.32 -30.94
N GLU A 150 28.72 13.15 -30.55
CA GLU A 150 30.14 12.79 -30.55
C GLU A 150 30.60 12.38 -31.94
N GLU A 151 29.86 11.54 -32.62
CA GLU A 151 30.21 10.99 -33.92
C GLU A 151 29.85 11.93 -35.11
N LYS A 152 28.97 12.92 -34.87
CA LYS A 152 28.44 13.85 -35.90
C LYS A 152 27.78 13.14 -37.07
N VAL A 153 27.22 11.97 -36.81
CA VAL A 153 26.54 11.13 -37.80
C VAL A 153 25.04 11.18 -37.58
N GLY A 154 24.27 11.40 -38.64
CA GLY A 154 22.81 11.34 -38.57
C GLY A 154 22.32 9.92 -38.30
N ARG A 155 21.33 9.81 -37.40
CA ARG A 155 20.73 8.52 -37.03
C ARG A 155 19.24 8.47 -37.40
N PRO A 156 18.69 7.27 -37.73
CA PRO A 156 17.28 7.11 -38.04
C PRO A 156 16.38 7.52 -36.89
N VAL A 157 15.34 8.26 -37.19
CA VAL A 157 14.31 8.68 -36.20
C VAL A 157 13.55 7.50 -35.61
N SER A 158 13.39 6.41 -36.40
CA SER A 158 12.64 5.21 -36.00
C SER A 158 13.11 4.62 -34.68
N PHE A 159 14.42 4.64 -34.40
CA PHE A 159 14.96 4.14 -33.13
C PHE A 159 14.37 4.86 -31.94
N ILE A 160 14.29 6.19 -32.00
CA ILE A 160 13.74 6.99 -30.88
C ILE A 160 12.22 6.80 -30.77
N THR A 161 11.52 6.77 -31.93
CA THR A 161 10.06 6.55 -31.97
C THR A 161 9.64 5.22 -31.33
N ASP A 162 10.39 4.15 -31.62
CA ASP A 162 10.12 2.84 -30.99
C ASP A 162 10.31 2.87 -29.50
N ARG A 163 11.32 3.57 -28.99
CA ARG A 163 11.59 3.72 -27.57
C ARG A 163 10.57 4.60 -26.85
N THR A 164 10.19 5.74 -27.48
CA THR A 164 9.15 6.62 -26.91
C THR A 164 7.81 5.90 -26.83
N THR A 165 7.42 5.16 -27.84
CA THR A 165 6.19 4.35 -27.83
C THR A 165 6.20 3.34 -26.67
N ALA A 166 7.31 2.63 -26.48
CA ALA A 166 7.44 1.67 -25.40
C ALA A 166 7.45 2.34 -24.00
N ILE A 167 8.01 3.56 -23.88
CA ILE A 167 7.95 4.35 -22.64
C ILE A 167 6.50 4.79 -22.36
N ILE A 168 5.78 5.29 -23.36
CA ILE A 168 4.37 5.71 -23.23
C ILE A 168 3.51 4.54 -22.74
N GLN A 169 3.67 3.35 -23.32
CA GLN A 169 2.95 2.14 -22.88
C GLN A 169 3.31 1.77 -21.44
N GLY A 170 4.59 1.80 -21.09
CA GLY A 170 5.05 1.52 -19.73
C GLY A 170 4.49 2.53 -18.71
N LEU A 171 4.53 3.82 -18.99
CA LEU A 171 3.99 4.86 -18.14
C LEU A 171 2.47 4.72 -17.99
N GLY A 172 1.74 4.38 -19.07
CA GLY A 172 0.30 4.10 -19.01
C GLY A 172 -0.03 2.91 -18.11
N THR A 173 0.75 1.82 -18.20
CA THR A 173 0.59 0.67 -17.29
C THR A 173 0.87 1.05 -15.84
N ALA A 174 1.92 1.82 -15.58
CA ALA A 174 2.24 2.31 -14.24
C ALA A 174 1.12 3.22 -13.69
N GLN A 175 0.55 4.09 -14.51
CA GLN A 175 -0.57 4.96 -14.12
C GLN A 175 -1.81 4.15 -13.73
N THR A 176 -2.14 3.11 -14.49
CA THR A 176 -3.25 2.20 -14.14
C THR A 176 -2.99 1.51 -12.80
N ALA A 177 -1.80 0.96 -12.61
CA ALA A 177 -1.42 0.29 -11.36
C ALA A 177 -1.47 1.25 -10.14
N VAL A 178 -1.08 2.52 -10.32
CA VAL A 178 -1.22 3.56 -9.28
C VAL A 178 -2.69 3.82 -8.95
N GLY A 179 -3.56 3.91 -9.97
CA GLY A 179 -5.00 4.10 -9.80
C GLY A 179 -5.65 2.95 -9.04
N ASP A 180 -5.33 1.71 -9.41
CA ASP A 180 -5.84 0.50 -8.77
C ASP A 180 -5.36 0.40 -7.30
N THR A 181 -4.09 0.70 -7.06
CA THR A 181 -3.54 0.73 -5.69
C THR A 181 -4.21 1.80 -4.85
N ARG A 182 -4.48 3.00 -5.41
CA ARG A 182 -5.18 4.07 -4.68
C ARG A 182 -6.57 3.64 -4.24
N ALA A 183 -7.34 3.00 -5.13
CA ALA A 183 -8.66 2.49 -4.78
C ALA A 183 -8.61 1.48 -3.62
N ARG A 184 -7.61 0.61 -3.60
CA ARG A 184 -7.42 -0.36 -2.50
C ARG A 184 -6.94 0.29 -1.20
N VAL A 185 -6.09 1.32 -1.27
CA VAL A 185 -5.70 2.12 -0.11
C VAL A 185 -6.92 2.77 0.52
N ASP A 186 -7.81 3.37 -0.26
CA ASP A 186 -9.05 3.97 0.21
C ASP A 186 -9.99 2.94 0.86
N GLU A 187 -10.10 1.74 0.28
CA GLU A 187 -10.87 0.63 0.85
C GLU A 187 -10.29 0.17 2.19
N SER A 188 -8.97 -0.03 2.25
CA SER A 188 -8.28 -0.44 3.48
C SER A 188 -8.38 0.64 4.57
N GLN A 189 -8.27 1.92 4.20
CA GLN A 189 -8.44 3.05 5.12
C GLN A 189 -9.85 3.07 5.72
N THR A 190 -10.86 2.86 4.89
CA THR A 190 -12.26 2.77 5.34
C THR A 190 -12.44 1.58 6.30
N ALA A 191 -11.84 0.43 5.99
CA ALA A 191 -11.91 -0.75 6.85
C ALA A 191 -11.22 -0.52 8.20
N VAL A 192 -10.04 0.11 8.23
CA VAL A 192 -9.31 0.45 9.45
C VAL A 192 -10.11 1.41 10.33
N VAL A 193 -10.68 2.48 9.75
CA VAL A 193 -11.52 3.44 10.48
C VAL A 193 -12.76 2.77 11.07
N ASN A 194 -13.48 1.98 10.26
CA ASN A 194 -14.66 1.24 10.71
C ASN A 194 -14.33 0.26 11.84
N LEU A 195 -13.20 -0.43 11.74
CA LEU A 195 -12.75 -1.35 12.80
C LEU A 195 -12.42 -0.58 14.08
N ARG A 196 -11.71 0.54 14.00
CA ARG A 196 -11.40 1.40 15.14
C ARG A 196 -12.63 1.85 15.90
N GLU A 197 -13.69 2.22 15.19
CA GLU A 197 -14.95 2.65 15.80
C GLU A 197 -15.73 1.50 16.46
N ARG A 198 -15.64 0.30 15.89
CA ARG A 198 -16.36 -0.90 16.39
C ARG A 198 -15.61 -1.64 17.47
N LEU A 199 -14.30 -1.55 17.48
CA LEU A 199 -13.42 -2.32 18.36
C LEU A 199 -13.76 -2.17 19.85
N PRO A 200 -13.97 -0.96 20.41
CA PRO A 200 -14.33 -0.81 21.82
C PRO A 200 -15.63 -1.54 22.16
N ARG A 201 -16.64 -1.41 21.31
CA ARG A 201 -17.95 -2.06 21.53
C ARG A 201 -17.85 -3.59 21.48
N LEU A 202 -17.08 -4.13 20.52
CA LEU A 202 -16.87 -5.58 20.39
C LEU A 202 -16.16 -6.15 21.63
N LEU A 203 -15.13 -5.47 22.11
CA LEU A 203 -14.38 -5.87 23.29
C LEU A 203 -15.20 -5.76 24.59
N ASP A 204 -16.04 -4.73 24.71
CA ASP A 204 -16.97 -4.57 25.82
C ASP A 204 -17.99 -5.73 25.86
N TRP A 205 -18.58 -6.09 24.71
CA TRP A 205 -19.50 -7.22 24.59
C TRP A 205 -18.83 -8.55 24.92
N LEU A 206 -17.60 -8.75 24.47
CA LEU A 206 -16.82 -9.96 24.74
C LEU A 206 -16.47 -10.06 26.22
N SER A 207 -16.08 -8.96 26.86
CA SER A 207 -15.81 -8.86 28.29
C SER A 207 -17.07 -9.15 29.13
N LEU A 208 -18.21 -8.62 28.70
CA LEU A 208 -19.50 -8.86 29.34
C LEU A 208 -19.90 -10.34 29.21
N GLY A 209 -19.71 -10.95 28.04
CA GLY A 209 -19.96 -12.38 27.82
C GLY A 209 -19.09 -13.27 28.70
N VAL A 210 -17.80 -13.00 28.77
CA VAL A 210 -16.87 -13.75 29.67
C VAL A 210 -17.27 -13.59 31.14
N THR A 211 -17.67 -12.39 31.56
CA THR A 211 -18.10 -12.12 32.91
C THR A 211 -19.36 -12.90 33.24
N LEU A 212 -20.35 -12.96 32.35
CA LEU A 212 -21.57 -13.73 32.53
C LEU A 212 -21.30 -15.23 32.64
N VAL A 213 -20.43 -15.78 31.77
CA VAL A 213 -20.03 -17.18 31.83
C VAL A 213 -19.30 -17.50 33.14
N ALA A 214 -18.39 -16.60 33.58
CA ALA A 214 -17.69 -16.77 34.86
C ALA A 214 -18.66 -16.76 36.07
N LEU A 215 -19.63 -15.86 36.07
CA LEU A 215 -20.67 -15.79 37.10
C LEU A 215 -21.55 -17.05 37.11
N TRP A 216 -21.92 -17.54 35.92
CA TRP A 216 -22.69 -18.78 35.77
C TRP A 216 -21.92 -19.97 36.31
N LEU A 217 -20.63 -20.11 36.00
CA LEU A 217 -19.76 -21.17 36.52
C LEU A 217 -19.60 -21.09 38.05
N LEU A 218 -19.44 -19.89 38.60
CA LEU A 218 -19.40 -19.69 40.05
C LEU A 218 -20.70 -20.09 40.73
N ALA A 219 -21.84 -19.73 40.14
CA ALA A 219 -23.16 -20.15 40.64
C ALA A 219 -23.35 -21.66 40.58
N ALA A 220 -22.93 -22.30 39.47
CA ALA A 220 -22.98 -23.76 39.29
C ALA A 220 -22.08 -24.48 40.34
N GLN A 221 -20.86 -23.99 40.54
CA GLN A 221 -19.95 -24.54 41.57
C GLN A 221 -20.53 -24.34 42.98
N GLY A 222 -21.10 -23.18 43.27
CA GLY A 222 -21.77 -22.90 44.54
C GLY A 222 -22.95 -23.87 44.79
N TYR A 223 -23.74 -24.12 43.76
CA TYR A 223 -24.85 -25.08 43.83
C TYR A 223 -24.37 -26.51 44.13
N VAL A 224 -23.31 -26.97 43.42
CA VAL A 224 -22.71 -28.30 43.62
C VAL A 224 -22.16 -28.42 45.08
N LEU A 225 -21.46 -27.40 45.59
CA LEU A 225 -20.92 -27.36 46.95
C LEU A 225 -22.04 -27.40 47.98
N LEU A 226 -23.12 -26.62 47.80
CA LEU A 226 -24.30 -26.64 48.67
C LEU A 226 -24.94 -28.03 48.72
N LYS A 227 -25.09 -28.66 47.56
CA LYS A 227 -25.68 -30.01 47.48
C LYS A 227 -24.78 -31.10 48.07
N ALA A 228 -23.47 -30.98 47.92
CA ALA A 228 -22.48 -31.84 48.55
C ALA A 228 -22.53 -31.68 50.11
N TYR A 229 -22.66 -30.43 50.61
CA TYR A 229 -22.78 -30.13 52.04
C TYR A 229 -24.09 -30.70 52.63
N GLU A 230 -25.23 -30.58 51.93
CA GLU A 230 -26.49 -31.21 52.34
C GLU A 230 -26.36 -32.73 52.46
N HIS A 231 -25.65 -33.35 51.49
CA HIS A 231 -25.44 -34.81 51.51
C HIS A 231 -24.55 -35.28 52.63
N LEU A 232 -23.54 -34.47 53.01
CA LEU A 232 -22.59 -34.80 54.07
C LEU A 232 -23.15 -34.53 55.48
N THR A 233 -23.99 -33.50 55.63
CA THR A 233 -24.49 -33.09 56.95
C THR A 233 -25.89 -33.57 57.27
N GLY A 234 -26.61 -34.14 56.28
CA GLY A 234 -28.00 -34.61 56.45
C GLY A 234 -29.01 -33.50 56.82
N ARG A 235 -28.62 -32.22 56.73
CA ARG A 235 -29.46 -31.07 57.10
C ARG A 235 -29.85 -30.31 55.83
N PRO A 236 -31.15 -30.23 55.47
CA PRO A 236 -31.59 -29.42 54.33
C PRO A 236 -31.41 -27.93 54.68
N LEU A 237 -30.75 -27.20 53.76
CA LEU A 237 -30.65 -25.72 53.85
C LEU A 237 -32.03 -25.10 53.56
N LYS A 238 -32.72 -24.62 54.60
CA LYS A 238 -34.07 -24.03 54.55
C LYS A 238 -34.17 -22.65 53.82
N TYR A 239 -33.16 -22.24 53.04
CA TYR A 239 -33.08 -20.87 52.49
C TYR A 239 -33.51 -20.69 51.05
N PHE A 240 -34.00 -21.72 50.39
CA PHE A 240 -34.57 -21.61 49.05
C PHE A 240 -35.97 -22.25 48.97
N LYS A 241 -36.96 -21.53 49.46
CA LYS A 241 -38.35 -21.69 49.07
C LYS A 241 -38.84 -20.42 48.44
#